data_d33ea8daeaabee6edd33c7b1e50cf484
#
_entry.id   d33ea8daeaabee6edd33c7b1e50cf484
#
_cell.length_a   1.000
_cell.length_b   1.000
_cell.length_c   1.000
_cell.angle_alpha   90.00
_cell.angle_beta   90.00
_cell.angle_gamma   90.00
#
_symmetry.space_group_name_H-M   'P 1'
#
loop_
_entity.id
_entity.type
_entity.pdbx_description
1 polymer ?
#
loop_
_entity_poly.entity_id
_entity_poly.type
_entity_poly.pdbx_seq_one_letter_code
_entity_poly.pdbx_strand_id
1 'polypeptide(L)'
;MHGYFQQALTVDVSNRSSQTEALSDAFLRACMGGKGLGTQLLLDRNPIGVDPFSPDNHLVFALGPATDSPLHGSCRHGMFTKSPLTGLYSESYAGGSAAIAMSRAGFDAFLIKGASDRPLWLEISDQGVFFHEADDLWGLDTFETEAVLRKRVAAKSPGILVIGPAGENCVRFAIVKNDGWRVCGRTGMGAVLGSKKIKAVVFHGNRKRPFADAQGLKAYAKEKLALYKDHAVTQAYRNNGTPMMVDILNKAGGFPSRYWSQGSVQQVEKINAQSIRERCQPKPKACRTCFLACGKSVRVQQGRHQGLTLEGPEYETIYAFGGLCMVDQIEEIVYLNDLCDRLGLDTMSSGNLAAFAIEARRRGKIDLEIDYNQPDQIAALLKKIVLRQDVGGLLADGIRPASEELGLEDIAVHVKGLEPSGYDPRVLKGMGLAYAVADRGACHLRTTFYKPELSGLIDPDQIEDKAAMFVDFEDRCTLFDTLIVCRFYRDLYPWEEIGNMIALTTGESMQKQDLQTLAARVTDSARRFNLREGLRATDDWLPKRLLNEALPDGRRIAAEDLRRLVDDYYRLRGWLDTGQLQD
;
A
#
# COMPACT_ATOMS: atom_id res chain seq x y z
N MET A 1 22.09 -8.78 18.62
CA MET A 1 22.00 -9.19 17.20
C MET A 1 22.32 -7.98 16.32
N HIS A 2 23.12 -8.12 15.24
CA HIS A 2 23.33 -7.03 14.28
C HIS A 2 22.08 -6.80 13.43
N GLY A 3 21.98 -5.62 12.85
CA GLY A 3 20.81 -5.21 12.05
C GLY A 3 19.63 -4.68 12.89
N TYR A 4 19.74 -4.65 14.23
CA TYR A 4 18.64 -4.26 15.12
C TYR A 4 19.11 -3.43 16.31
N PHE A 5 18.16 -2.69 16.88
CA PHE A 5 18.30 -2.08 18.22
C PHE A 5 17.82 -3.03 19.32
N GLN A 6 17.10 -4.09 18.96
CA GLN A 6 16.52 -5.10 19.85
C GLN A 6 15.49 -4.50 20.83
N GLN A 7 14.76 -3.50 20.37
CA GLN A 7 13.78 -2.78 21.18
C GLN A 7 12.55 -2.42 20.37
N ALA A 8 11.38 -2.52 21.01
CA ALA A 8 10.13 -1.94 20.55
C ALA A 8 9.64 -0.89 21.56
N LEU A 9 8.98 0.16 21.05
CA LEU A 9 8.40 1.22 21.85
C LEU A 9 6.88 1.15 21.76
N THR A 10 6.20 0.99 22.89
CA THR A 10 4.75 1.12 23.00
C THR A 10 4.40 2.51 23.53
N VAL A 11 3.53 3.22 22.83
CA VAL A 11 2.98 4.53 23.20
C VAL A 11 1.50 4.36 23.54
N ASP A 12 1.13 4.67 24.76
CA ASP A 12 -0.26 4.69 25.22
C ASP A 12 -0.78 6.13 25.21
N VAL A 13 -1.62 6.43 24.24
CA VAL A 13 -2.15 7.78 24.01
C VAL A 13 -3.13 8.20 25.09
N SER A 14 -3.93 7.25 25.62
CA SER A 14 -4.90 7.54 26.68
C SER A 14 -4.23 7.99 27.98
N ASN A 15 -3.10 7.37 28.32
CA ASN A 15 -2.36 7.63 29.54
C ASN A 15 -1.18 8.61 29.33
N ARG A 16 -0.94 9.07 28.09
CA ARG A 16 0.22 9.89 27.68
C ARG A 16 1.52 9.31 28.22
N SER A 17 1.72 8.02 28.03
CA SER A 17 2.88 7.28 28.52
C SER A 17 3.52 6.43 27.44
N SER A 18 4.75 6.02 27.69
CA SER A 18 5.46 5.12 26.79
C SER A 18 6.26 4.08 27.57
N GLN A 19 6.41 2.91 26.97
CA GLN A 19 7.18 1.80 27.52
C GLN A 19 8.05 1.18 26.45
N THR A 20 9.31 0.95 26.77
CA THR A 20 10.25 0.20 25.95
C THR A 20 10.25 -1.27 26.38
N GLU A 21 10.21 -2.17 25.41
CA GLU A 21 10.37 -3.61 25.64
C GLU A 21 11.54 -4.17 24.81
N ALA A 22 12.25 -5.14 25.37
CA ALA A 22 13.34 -5.83 24.67
C ALA A 22 12.78 -6.87 23.71
N LEU A 23 13.34 -6.92 22.50
CA LEU A 23 13.08 -7.97 21.51
C LEU A 23 14.24 -8.97 21.55
N SER A 24 13.96 -10.26 21.87
CA SER A 24 14.98 -11.28 21.94
C SER A 24 15.55 -11.63 20.57
N ASP A 25 16.79 -12.12 20.53
CA ASP A 25 17.42 -12.61 19.29
C ASP A 25 16.59 -13.71 18.62
N ALA A 26 16.01 -14.62 19.41
CA ALA A 26 15.15 -15.69 18.89
C ALA A 26 13.90 -15.14 18.20
N PHE A 27 13.25 -14.15 18.82
CA PHE A 27 12.08 -13.47 18.25
C PHE A 27 12.43 -12.75 16.94
N LEU A 28 13.54 -12.02 16.92
CA LEU A 28 14.00 -11.30 15.72
C LEU A 28 14.42 -12.25 14.59
N ARG A 29 15.06 -13.41 14.90
CA ARG A 29 15.32 -14.43 13.88
C ARG A 29 14.05 -15.04 13.30
N ALA A 30 13.02 -15.22 14.12
CA ALA A 30 11.73 -15.76 13.67
C ALA A 30 10.96 -14.79 12.76
N CYS A 31 11.01 -13.48 13.06
CA CYS A 31 10.24 -12.44 12.36
C CYS A 31 11.06 -11.70 11.31
N MET A 32 12.37 -11.65 11.43
CA MET A 32 13.36 -10.90 10.67
C MET A 32 13.13 -9.37 10.75
N GLY A 33 11.98 -8.83 10.41
CA GLY A 33 11.68 -7.40 10.43
C GLY A 33 10.40 -7.07 9.68
N GLY A 34 10.17 -5.80 9.40
CA GLY A 34 9.11 -5.31 8.53
C GLY A 34 7.78 -6.07 8.66
N LYS A 35 7.37 -6.76 7.58
CA LYS A 35 6.13 -7.55 7.57
C LYS A 35 6.13 -8.63 8.67
N GLY A 36 7.20 -9.39 8.82
CA GLY A 36 7.25 -10.44 9.84
C GLY A 36 7.13 -9.87 11.26
N LEU A 37 7.92 -8.85 11.60
CA LEU A 37 7.90 -8.20 12.91
C LEU A 37 6.56 -7.51 13.19
N GLY A 38 6.08 -6.69 12.24
CA GLY A 38 4.83 -5.96 12.40
C GLY A 38 3.61 -6.87 12.54
N THR A 39 3.54 -7.95 11.75
CA THR A 39 2.47 -8.95 11.83
C THR A 39 2.49 -9.70 13.15
N GLN A 40 3.67 -10.14 13.62
CA GLN A 40 3.77 -10.89 14.86
C GLN A 40 3.40 -10.02 16.07
N LEU A 41 3.91 -8.77 16.12
CA LEU A 41 3.52 -7.84 17.18
C LEU A 41 2.01 -7.55 17.18
N LEU A 42 1.40 -7.45 16.01
CA LEU A 42 -0.05 -7.26 15.90
C LEU A 42 -0.82 -8.50 16.38
N LEU A 43 -0.36 -9.72 16.03
CA LEU A 43 -0.93 -10.97 16.53
C LEU A 43 -0.86 -11.05 18.06
N ASP A 44 0.26 -10.67 18.66
CA ASP A 44 0.49 -10.79 20.09
C ASP A 44 -0.26 -9.74 20.92
N ARG A 45 -0.56 -8.57 20.34
CA ARG A 45 -1.06 -7.40 21.09
C ARG A 45 -2.51 -7.06 20.83
N ASN A 46 -3.04 -7.32 19.61
CA ASN A 46 -4.42 -6.99 19.32
C ASN A 46 -5.38 -8.02 19.93
N PRO A 47 -6.38 -7.58 20.70
CA PRO A 47 -7.47 -8.45 21.12
C PRO A 47 -8.20 -9.05 19.91
N ILE A 48 -8.62 -10.31 20.03
CA ILE A 48 -9.41 -10.97 18.98
C ILE A 48 -10.76 -10.25 18.88
N GLY A 49 -11.19 -9.98 17.64
CA GLY A 49 -12.47 -9.31 17.39
C GLY A 49 -12.50 -7.82 17.75
N VAL A 50 -11.33 -7.20 18.06
CA VAL A 50 -11.27 -5.77 18.41
C VAL A 50 -11.89 -4.91 17.31
N ASP A 51 -12.68 -3.91 17.68
CA ASP A 51 -13.16 -2.91 16.72
C ASP A 51 -11.97 -2.11 16.18
N PRO A 52 -11.85 -1.90 14.85
CA PRO A 52 -10.73 -1.18 14.25
C PRO A 52 -10.53 0.25 14.77
N PHE A 53 -11.59 0.89 15.25
CA PHE A 53 -11.53 2.23 15.82
C PHE A 53 -11.41 2.25 17.36
N SER A 54 -11.43 1.07 17.99
CA SER A 54 -11.21 0.96 19.43
C SER A 54 -9.84 1.50 19.84
N PRO A 55 -9.72 2.11 21.04
CA PRO A 55 -8.43 2.40 21.66
C PRO A 55 -7.49 1.18 21.72
N ASP A 56 -8.04 -0.03 21.85
CA ASP A 56 -7.29 -1.28 21.96
C ASP A 56 -6.75 -1.82 20.64
N ASN A 57 -7.24 -1.32 19.48
CA ASN A 57 -6.64 -1.65 18.20
C ASN A 57 -5.26 -1.00 18.09
N HIS A 58 -4.20 -1.79 18.01
CA HIS A 58 -2.84 -1.28 17.87
C HIS A 58 -2.55 -0.84 16.44
N LEU A 59 -1.81 0.26 16.31
CA LEU A 59 -1.14 0.65 15.07
C LEU A 59 0.36 0.43 15.25
N VAL A 60 0.94 -0.45 14.45
CA VAL A 60 2.35 -0.84 14.54
C VAL A 60 3.11 -0.24 13.37
N PHE A 61 4.21 0.44 13.64
CA PHE A 61 5.23 0.79 12.65
C PHE A 61 6.39 -0.17 12.81
N ALA A 62 6.82 -0.81 11.74
CA ALA A 62 7.95 -1.73 11.79
C ALA A 62 9.01 -1.39 10.74
N LEU A 63 10.26 -1.55 11.16
CA LEU A 63 11.46 -1.41 10.37
C LEU A 63 12.08 -2.79 10.11
N GLY A 64 13.00 -2.87 9.16
CA GLY A 64 13.73 -4.08 8.87
C GLY A 64 15.22 -3.94 9.13
N PRO A 65 15.98 -5.04 9.09
CA PRO A 65 17.41 -5.03 9.34
C PRO A 65 18.20 -4.19 8.32
N ALA A 66 17.64 -3.97 7.13
CA ALA A 66 18.24 -3.14 6.08
C ALA A 66 18.00 -1.63 6.25
N THR A 67 17.12 -1.20 7.19
CA THR A 67 16.74 0.22 7.36
C THR A 67 17.95 1.08 7.77
N ASP A 68 18.06 2.28 7.18
CA ASP A 68 19.17 3.26 7.35
C ASP A 68 20.56 2.70 6.94
N SER A 69 20.57 1.62 6.13
CA SER A 69 21.78 1.09 5.50
C SER A 69 22.06 1.80 4.15
N PRO A 70 23.25 1.62 3.55
CA PRO A 70 23.54 2.09 2.20
C PRO A 70 22.86 1.28 1.09
N LEU A 71 22.17 0.17 1.39
CA LEU A 71 21.48 -0.67 0.42
C LEU A 71 20.44 0.14 -0.37
N HIS A 72 20.43 -0.05 -1.69
CA HIS A 72 19.44 0.63 -2.53
C HIS A 72 18.04 0.06 -2.30
N GLY A 73 17.08 0.95 -2.06
CA GLY A 73 15.68 0.59 -1.78
C GLY A 73 15.35 0.40 -0.29
N SER A 74 16.31 0.56 0.64
CA SER A 74 16.15 0.32 2.10
C SER A 74 15.51 1.48 2.88
N CYS A 75 14.82 2.40 2.21
CA CYS A 75 14.27 3.62 2.79
C CYS A 75 12.75 3.53 3.08
N ARG A 76 12.23 2.33 3.28
CA ARG A 76 10.80 2.12 3.53
C ARG A 76 10.53 1.86 5.01
N HIS A 77 9.27 2.02 5.40
CA HIS A 77 8.71 1.52 6.66
C HIS A 77 7.38 0.83 6.37
N GLY A 78 6.98 -0.09 7.22
CA GLY A 78 5.68 -0.74 7.20
C GLY A 78 4.79 -0.22 8.32
N MET A 79 3.49 -0.14 8.06
CA MET A 79 2.44 0.10 9.04
C MET A 79 1.48 -1.08 9.06
N PHE A 80 1.04 -1.50 10.25
CA PHE A 80 0.22 -2.71 10.46
C PHE A 80 -0.85 -2.42 11.51
N THR A 81 -2.08 -2.90 11.26
CA THR A 81 -3.22 -2.76 12.18
C THR A 81 -4.35 -3.69 11.76
N LYS A 82 -5.45 -3.73 12.49
CA LYS A 82 -6.71 -4.23 11.96
C LYS A 82 -7.35 -3.15 11.11
N SER A 83 -7.68 -3.47 9.87
CA SER A 83 -8.25 -2.52 8.89
C SER A 83 -9.67 -2.09 9.25
N PRO A 84 -9.99 -0.80 9.27
CA PRO A 84 -11.38 -0.34 9.37
C PRO A 84 -12.17 -0.59 8.08
N LEU A 85 -11.50 -0.75 6.93
CA LEU A 85 -12.15 -0.99 5.65
C LEU A 85 -12.54 -2.45 5.45
N THR A 86 -11.64 -3.38 5.81
CA THR A 86 -11.84 -4.81 5.56
C THR A 86 -12.26 -5.60 6.79
N GLY A 87 -12.00 -5.09 8.00
CA GLY A 87 -12.13 -5.81 9.26
C GLY A 87 -11.04 -6.87 9.50
N LEU A 88 -10.08 -6.98 8.59
CA LEU A 88 -9.02 -7.97 8.55
C LEU A 88 -7.64 -7.35 8.75
N TYR A 89 -6.59 -8.14 8.57
CA TYR A 89 -5.20 -7.70 8.58
C TYR A 89 -4.96 -6.56 7.59
N SER A 90 -4.20 -5.58 8.04
CA SER A 90 -3.81 -4.42 7.26
C SER A 90 -2.30 -4.24 7.29
N GLU A 91 -1.72 -4.05 6.14
CA GLU A 91 -0.33 -3.65 5.94
C GLU A 91 -0.23 -2.60 4.85
N SER A 92 0.62 -1.61 5.04
CA SER A 92 0.92 -0.61 4.03
C SER A 92 2.36 -0.11 4.18
N TYR A 93 2.99 0.28 3.09
CA TYR A 93 4.41 0.62 3.08
C TYR A 93 4.66 1.93 2.35
N ALA A 94 5.39 2.84 2.98
CA ALA A 94 5.82 4.08 2.35
C ALA A 94 7.34 4.14 2.16
N GLY A 95 7.75 4.85 1.13
CA GLY A 95 9.16 5.20 0.88
C GLY A 95 9.50 6.59 1.43
N GLY A 96 10.54 7.20 0.89
CA GLY A 96 10.95 8.55 1.28
C GLY A 96 12.15 8.56 2.22
N SER A 97 12.10 9.35 3.28
CA SER A 97 13.14 9.49 4.30
C SER A 97 12.68 9.19 5.72
N ALA A 98 11.38 9.07 5.94
CA ALA A 98 10.79 8.89 7.28
C ALA A 98 11.33 7.65 8.02
N ALA A 99 11.52 6.53 7.30
CA ALA A 99 12.08 5.31 7.88
C ALA A 99 13.46 5.50 8.52
N ILE A 100 14.27 6.40 7.95
CA ILE A 100 15.61 6.72 8.47
C ILE A 100 15.49 7.48 9.79
N ALA A 101 14.56 8.42 9.87
CA ALA A 101 14.29 9.17 11.10
C ALA A 101 13.72 8.24 12.20
N MET A 102 12.83 7.31 11.83
CA MET A 102 12.33 6.25 12.72
C MET A 102 13.49 5.40 13.27
N SER A 103 14.38 4.91 12.39
CA SER A 103 15.54 4.12 12.80
C SER A 103 16.43 4.87 13.80
N ARG A 104 16.63 6.17 13.57
CA ARG A 104 17.47 7.03 14.42
C ARG A 104 16.87 7.32 15.78
N ALA A 105 15.58 7.13 15.98
CA ALA A 105 14.96 7.13 17.30
C ALA A 105 15.41 5.93 18.16
N GLY A 106 15.96 4.85 17.55
CA GLY A 106 16.63 3.76 18.26
C GLY A 106 15.75 2.54 18.53
N PHE A 107 14.71 2.32 17.73
CA PHE A 107 13.79 1.18 17.87
C PHE A 107 13.63 0.43 16.55
N ASP A 108 13.18 -0.84 16.65
CA ASP A 108 12.85 -1.68 15.50
C ASP A 108 11.36 -1.65 15.17
N ALA A 109 10.53 -1.37 16.18
CA ALA A 109 9.09 -1.17 16.02
C ALA A 109 8.54 -0.12 17.00
N PHE A 110 7.42 0.48 16.60
CA PHE A 110 6.64 1.41 17.42
C PHE A 110 5.19 0.96 17.41
N LEU A 111 4.59 0.82 18.58
CA LEU A 111 3.20 0.43 18.76
C LEU A 111 2.43 1.61 19.37
N ILE A 112 1.34 2.01 18.75
CA ILE A 112 0.46 3.07 19.25
C ILE A 112 -0.87 2.43 19.64
N LYS A 113 -1.28 2.60 20.88
CA LYS A 113 -2.58 2.21 21.44
C LYS A 113 -3.21 3.35 22.20
N GLY A 114 -4.46 3.15 22.65
CA GLY A 114 -5.21 4.18 23.35
C GLY A 114 -5.82 5.21 22.39
N ALA A 115 -6.51 6.19 22.93
CA ALA A 115 -7.07 7.32 22.22
C ALA A 115 -7.07 8.56 23.14
N SER A 116 -6.92 9.74 22.56
CA SER A 116 -6.99 11.02 23.30
C SER A 116 -8.39 11.62 23.19
N ASP A 117 -8.78 12.40 24.18
CA ASP A 117 -10.02 13.20 24.14
C ASP A 117 -9.88 14.42 23.22
N ARG A 118 -8.65 14.91 23.02
CA ARG A 118 -8.32 16.07 22.19
C ARG A 118 -7.30 15.71 21.11
N PRO A 119 -7.26 16.46 20.01
CA PRO A 119 -6.25 16.27 18.97
C PRO A 119 -4.83 16.38 19.49
N LEU A 120 -3.98 15.42 19.14
CA LEU A 120 -2.56 15.38 19.48
C LEU A 120 -1.69 15.21 18.24
N TRP A 121 -0.41 15.60 18.35
CA TRP A 121 0.65 15.03 17.56
C TRP A 121 1.75 14.47 18.48
N LEU A 122 2.36 13.40 18.04
CA LEU A 122 3.39 12.69 18.80
C LEU A 122 4.78 13.03 18.25
N GLU A 123 5.72 13.35 19.14
CA GLU A 123 7.14 13.48 18.82
C GLU A 123 7.91 12.34 19.49
N ILE A 124 8.50 11.46 18.67
CA ILE A 124 9.21 10.26 19.11
C ILE A 124 10.68 10.38 18.70
N SER A 125 11.56 10.31 19.70
CA SER A 125 13.00 10.48 19.47
C SER A 125 13.83 9.53 20.34
N ASP A 126 15.16 9.59 20.19
CA ASP A 126 16.11 8.92 21.08
C ASP A 126 16.17 9.53 22.48
N GLN A 127 15.43 10.62 22.73
CA GLN A 127 15.28 11.26 24.05
C GLN A 127 13.95 10.89 24.74
N GLY A 128 13.01 10.30 24.02
CA GLY A 128 11.70 9.90 24.55
C GLY A 128 10.53 10.24 23.65
N VAL A 129 9.33 10.16 24.23
CA VAL A 129 8.06 10.46 23.57
C VAL A 129 7.46 11.72 24.20
N PHE A 130 7.10 12.68 23.34
CA PHE A 130 6.45 13.93 23.75
C PHE A 130 5.08 14.02 23.10
N PHE A 131 4.09 14.44 23.88
CA PHE A 131 2.69 14.59 23.47
C PHE A 131 2.38 16.08 23.36
N HIS A 132 2.00 16.52 22.19
CA HIS A 132 1.71 17.92 21.90
C HIS A 132 0.26 18.07 21.49
N GLU A 133 -0.40 19.14 21.95
CA GLU A 133 -1.75 19.48 21.49
C GLU A 133 -1.74 19.87 20.01
N ALA A 134 -2.79 19.46 19.28
CA ALA A 134 -2.91 19.63 17.84
C ALA A 134 -4.24 20.28 17.41
N ASP A 135 -4.90 21.03 18.32
CA ASP A 135 -6.20 21.68 18.01
C ASP A 135 -6.08 22.64 16.82
N ASP A 136 -4.96 23.33 16.68
CA ASP A 136 -4.68 24.26 15.58
C ASP A 136 -4.24 23.57 14.27
N LEU A 137 -3.95 22.27 14.33
CA LEU A 137 -3.63 21.45 13.14
C LEU A 137 -4.84 20.66 12.65
N TRP A 138 -5.84 20.45 13.52
CA TRP A 138 -7.03 19.69 13.15
C TRP A 138 -7.87 20.47 12.14
N GLY A 139 -8.24 19.81 11.02
CA GLY A 139 -8.89 20.43 9.87
C GLY A 139 -7.95 20.90 8.77
N LEU A 140 -6.63 21.06 9.04
CA LEU A 140 -5.66 21.37 8.00
C LEU A 140 -5.45 20.19 7.05
N ASP A 141 -5.15 20.49 5.79
CA ASP A 141 -4.77 19.46 4.82
C ASP A 141 -3.40 18.83 5.18
N THR A 142 -3.05 17.75 4.47
CA THR A 142 -1.82 17.00 4.76
C THR A 142 -0.55 17.83 4.52
N PHE A 143 -0.53 18.70 3.50
CA PHE A 143 0.63 19.54 3.19
C PHE A 143 0.79 20.68 4.17
N GLU A 144 -0.32 21.33 4.53
CA GLU A 144 -0.35 22.39 5.54
C GLU A 144 0.14 21.86 6.89
N THR A 145 -0.38 20.70 7.32
CA THR A 145 0.02 20.04 8.56
C THR A 145 1.53 19.74 8.57
N GLU A 146 2.04 19.12 7.51
CA GLU A 146 3.48 18.81 7.41
C GLU A 146 4.33 20.08 7.42
N ALA A 147 3.91 21.13 6.72
CA ALA A 147 4.63 22.40 6.63
C ALA A 147 4.72 23.11 8.01
N VAL A 148 3.64 23.08 8.79
CA VAL A 148 3.64 23.63 10.15
C VAL A 148 4.56 22.82 11.07
N LEU A 149 4.43 21.49 11.09
CA LEU A 149 5.26 20.62 11.93
C LEU A 149 6.74 20.71 11.59
N ARG A 150 7.08 20.84 10.31
CA ARG A 150 8.48 21.01 9.86
C ARG A 150 9.14 22.28 10.41
N LYS A 151 8.35 23.32 10.72
CA LYS A 151 8.82 24.55 11.36
C LYS A 151 8.88 24.44 12.90
N ARG A 152 8.00 23.62 13.51
CA ARG A 152 7.93 23.46 14.97
C ARG A 152 9.02 22.54 15.52
N VAL A 153 9.36 21.50 14.76
CA VAL A 153 10.33 20.49 15.19
C VAL A 153 11.75 20.98 14.91
N ALA A 154 12.55 21.06 15.96
CA ALA A 154 13.94 21.57 15.84
C ALA A 154 14.92 20.61 15.17
N ALA A 155 14.51 19.36 14.88
CA ALA A 155 15.38 18.36 14.27
C ALA A 155 15.71 18.67 12.81
N LYS A 156 16.96 18.42 12.39
CA LYS A 156 17.48 18.74 11.07
C LYS A 156 16.75 18.04 9.91
N SER A 157 16.27 16.82 10.13
CA SER A 157 15.60 16.00 9.10
C SER A 157 14.59 15.07 9.76
N PRO A 158 13.49 15.62 10.32
CA PRO A 158 12.46 14.81 10.94
C PRO A 158 11.68 14.00 9.90
N GLY A 159 11.29 12.78 10.25
CA GLY A 159 10.30 12.00 9.53
C GLY A 159 8.91 12.38 10.05
N ILE A 160 8.11 13.05 9.24
CA ILE A 160 6.80 13.56 9.63
C ILE A 160 5.73 12.75 8.90
N LEU A 161 4.89 12.06 9.65
CA LEU A 161 3.75 11.31 9.16
C LEU A 161 2.47 12.05 9.58
N VAL A 162 1.57 12.29 8.63
CA VAL A 162 0.36 13.08 8.86
C VAL A 162 -0.88 12.41 8.31
N ILE A 163 -2.04 12.72 8.91
CA ILE A 163 -3.35 12.45 8.32
C ILE A 163 -3.99 13.74 7.81
N GLY A 164 -4.84 13.60 6.81
CA GLY A 164 -5.69 14.69 6.32
C GLY A 164 -7.09 14.65 6.97
N PRO A 165 -8.00 15.55 6.53
CA PRO A 165 -9.39 15.60 7.00
C PRO A 165 -10.13 14.26 6.87
N ALA A 166 -9.80 13.43 5.87
CA ALA A 166 -10.37 12.09 5.74
C ALA A 166 -10.05 11.19 6.93
N GLY A 167 -8.80 11.24 7.44
CA GLY A 167 -8.41 10.49 8.63
C GLY A 167 -9.13 11.01 9.88
N GLU A 168 -9.22 12.33 10.05
CA GLU A 168 -9.92 12.98 11.15
C GLU A 168 -11.40 12.58 11.24
N ASN A 169 -12.05 12.41 10.08
CA ASN A 169 -13.45 12.01 9.95
C ASN A 169 -13.62 10.49 9.81
N CYS A 170 -12.56 9.71 10.12
CA CYS A 170 -12.58 8.25 10.10
C CYS A 170 -13.12 7.67 8.78
N VAL A 171 -12.76 8.25 7.62
CA VAL A 171 -13.03 7.65 6.32
C VAL A 171 -12.21 6.36 6.22
N ARG A 172 -12.88 5.22 6.01
CA ARG A 172 -12.28 3.88 6.18
C ARG A 172 -11.14 3.55 5.20
N PHE A 173 -10.87 4.39 4.23
CA PHE A 173 -9.74 4.31 3.30
C PHE A 173 -8.82 5.54 3.35
N ALA A 174 -8.81 6.26 4.48
CA ALA A 174 -7.90 7.36 4.72
C ALA A 174 -6.44 6.89 4.82
N ILE A 175 -5.54 7.69 4.26
CA ILE A 175 -4.10 7.40 4.18
C ILE A 175 -3.30 8.03 5.32
N VAL A 176 -2.06 7.55 5.50
CA VAL A 176 -1.01 8.25 6.24
C VAL A 176 0.07 8.69 5.26
N LYS A 177 0.44 9.97 5.27
CA LYS A 177 1.32 10.60 4.31
C LYS A 177 2.62 11.07 4.95
N ASN A 178 3.74 10.96 4.24
CA ASN A 178 5.05 11.47 4.66
C ASN A 178 5.84 12.06 3.49
N ASP A 179 6.84 12.89 3.79
CA ASP A 179 7.75 13.49 2.80
C ASP A 179 7.03 14.16 1.62
N GLY A 180 5.93 14.83 1.89
CA GLY A 180 5.09 15.53 0.91
C GLY A 180 4.17 14.61 0.11
N TRP A 181 4.66 13.55 -0.51
CA TRP A 181 3.88 12.70 -1.44
C TRP A 181 4.08 11.20 -1.27
N ARG A 182 4.71 10.74 -0.20
CA ARG A 182 4.84 9.31 0.10
C ARG A 182 3.70 8.88 1.01
N VAL A 183 3.10 7.74 0.72
CA VAL A 183 1.89 7.33 1.42
C VAL A 183 1.94 5.87 1.87
N CYS A 184 1.44 5.59 3.07
CA CYS A 184 0.84 4.33 3.44
C CYS A 184 -0.64 4.42 3.03
N GLY A 185 -0.93 3.97 1.79
CA GLY A 185 -2.09 4.44 1.04
C GLY A 185 -3.36 3.62 1.26
N ARG A 186 -3.30 2.32 1.52
CA ARG A 186 -4.50 1.48 1.49
C ARG A 186 -4.88 0.94 2.85
N THR A 187 -6.14 0.47 2.96
CA THR A 187 -6.70 -0.22 4.14
C THR A 187 -7.01 0.66 5.36
N GLY A 188 -6.89 2.00 5.25
CA GLY A 188 -7.49 2.93 6.22
C GLY A 188 -6.67 3.24 7.46
N MET A 189 -5.34 3.14 7.40
CA MET A 189 -4.48 3.44 8.56
C MET A 189 -4.60 4.88 9.05
N GLY A 190 -4.90 5.83 8.15
CA GLY A 190 -5.17 7.22 8.51
C GLY A 190 -6.43 7.37 9.38
N ALA A 191 -7.45 6.56 9.12
CA ALA A 191 -8.66 6.55 9.94
C ALA A 191 -8.40 5.97 11.34
N VAL A 192 -7.50 4.98 11.47
CA VAL A 192 -7.08 4.44 12.78
C VAL A 192 -6.32 5.50 13.59
N LEU A 193 -5.44 6.31 12.98
CA LEU A 193 -4.83 7.46 13.66
C LEU A 193 -5.88 8.51 14.05
N GLY A 194 -6.82 8.81 13.15
CA GLY A 194 -7.92 9.76 13.41
C GLY A 194 -8.82 9.34 14.55
N SER A 195 -9.17 8.05 14.67
CA SER A 195 -9.97 7.52 15.79
C SER A 195 -9.25 7.64 17.13
N LYS A 196 -7.92 7.68 17.13
CA LYS A 196 -7.09 7.92 18.32
C LYS A 196 -6.83 9.41 18.58
N LYS A 197 -7.40 10.31 17.77
CA LYS A 197 -7.15 11.76 17.78
C LYS A 197 -5.69 12.14 17.55
N ILE A 198 -4.95 11.35 16.77
CA ILE A 198 -3.55 11.64 16.41
C ILE A 198 -3.51 12.27 15.02
N LYS A 199 -3.16 13.54 14.94
CA LYS A 199 -3.01 14.30 13.69
C LYS A 199 -1.72 13.94 12.96
N ALA A 200 -0.64 13.72 13.73
CA ALA A 200 0.67 13.41 13.17
C ALA A 200 1.55 12.61 14.13
N VAL A 201 2.52 11.91 13.56
CA VAL A 201 3.63 11.28 14.30
C VAL A 201 4.94 11.76 13.69
N VAL A 202 5.81 12.35 14.50
CA VAL A 202 7.10 12.89 14.10
C VAL A 202 8.21 12.06 14.71
N PHE A 203 9.16 11.63 13.88
CA PHE A 203 10.31 10.85 14.31
C PHE A 203 11.60 11.60 14.07
N HIS A 204 12.54 11.52 15.00
CA HIS A 204 13.92 11.97 14.82
C HIS A 204 14.85 11.30 15.84
N GLY A 205 16.16 11.52 15.68
CA GLY A 205 17.17 11.00 16.60
C GLY A 205 18.54 10.88 15.95
N ASN A 206 19.49 10.34 16.71
CA ASN A 206 20.89 10.22 16.28
C ASN A 206 21.46 8.80 16.47
N ARG A 207 20.62 7.83 16.85
CA ARG A 207 21.06 6.44 17.03
C ARG A 207 21.50 5.86 15.69
N LYS A 208 22.47 4.98 15.74
CA LYS A 208 23.01 4.29 14.57
C LYS A 208 22.71 2.80 14.68
N ARG A 209 22.08 2.24 13.65
CA ARG A 209 21.82 0.80 13.57
C ARG A 209 23.13 0.05 13.40
N PRO A 210 23.43 -0.97 14.24
CA PRO A 210 24.65 -1.77 14.11
C PRO A 210 24.49 -2.79 12.98
N PHE A 211 25.35 -2.78 11.98
CA PHE A 211 25.36 -3.78 10.91
C PHE A 211 26.48 -4.79 11.12
N ALA A 212 26.30 -6.05 10.64
CA ALA A 212 27.29 -7.09 10.73
C ALA A 212 28.55 -6.74 9.91
N ASP A 213 28.36 -6.27 8.67
CA ASP A 213 29.44 -5.83 7.81
C ASP A 213 29.10 -4.48 7.16
N ALA A 214 29.42 -3.40 7.84
CA ALA A 214 29.17 -2.04 7.36
C ALA A 214 30.03 -1.65 6.15
N GLN A 215 31.23 -2.25 5.98
CA GLN A 215 32.09 -2.01 4.82
C GLN A 215 31.61 -2.81 3.61
N GLY A 216 31.25 -4.07 3.81
CA GLY A 216 30.65 -4.91 2.79
C GLY A 216 29.35 -4.32 2.25
N LEU A 217 28.49 -3.75 3.10
CA LEU A 217 27.27 -3.03 2.68
C LEU A 217 27.57 -1.86 1.73
N LYS A 218 28.62 -1.09 2.00
CA LYS A 218 29.03 0.03 1.11
C LYS A 218 29.58 -0.48 -0.22
N ALA A 219 30.41 -1.53 -0.18
CA ALA A 219 30.97 -2.16 -1.38
C ALA A 219 29.84 -2.76 -2.25
N TYR A 220 28.93 -3.51 -1.63
CA TYR A 220 27.75 -4.08 -2.29
C TYR A 220 26.87 -3.01 -2.93
N ALA A 221 26.53 -1.95 -2.22
CA ALA A 221 25.72 -0.86 -2.76
C ALA A 221 26.39 -0.20 -3.98
N LYS A 222 27.72 0.02 -3.92
CA LYS A 222 28.50 0.58 -5.04
C LYS A 222 28.50 -0.37 -6.25
N GLU A 223 28.70 -1.66 -6.02
CA GLU A 223 28.66 -2.69 -7.06
C GLU A 223 27.27 -2.72 -7.75
N LYS A 224 26.20 -2.82 -6.97
CA LYS A 224 24.84 -2.89 -7.54
C LYS A 224 24.45 -1.60 -8.29
N LEU A 225 24.88 -0.45 -7.82
CA LEU A 225 24.71 0.80 -8.57
C LEU A 225 25.45 0.75 -9.92
N ALA A 226 26.71 0.31 -9.94
CA ALA A 226 27.49 0.20 -11.17
C ALA A 226 26.86 -0.77 -12.16
N LEU A 227 26.34 -1.90 -11.67
CA LEU A 227 25.71 -2.93 -12.48
C LEU A 227 24.35 -2.51 -13.05
N TYR A 228 23.52 -1.82 -12.25
CA TYR A 228 22.12 -1.63 -12.58
C TYR A 228 21.70 -0.20 -12.94
N LYS A 229 22.56 0.83 -12.76
CA LYS A 229 22.16 2.22 -13.07
C LYS A 229 21.69 2.43 -14.51
N ASP A 230 22.28 1.72 -15.47
CA ASP A 230 21.97 1.81 -16.90
C ASP A 230 21.11 0.63 -17.40
N HIS A 231 20.67 -0.26 -16.50
CA HIS A 231 19.83 -1.40 -16.84
C HIS A 231 18.47 -0.93 -17.38
N ALA A 232 17.89 -1.65 -18.36
CA ALA A 232 16.64 -1.28 -19.03
C ALA A 232 15.48 -1.02 -18.05
N VAL A 233 15.34 -1.85 -17.01
CA VAL A 233 14.33 -1.67 -15.94
C VAL A 233 14.54 -0.35 -15.20
N THR A 234 15.79 -0.01 -14.86
CA THR A 234 16.11 1.25 -14.19
C THR A 234 15.76 2.45 -15.04
N GLN A 235 16.12 2.39 -16.31
CA GLN A 235 15.82 3.47 -17.26
C GLN A 235 14.32 3.62 -17.52
N ALA A 236 13.58 2.52 -17.62
CA ALA A 236 12.13 2.53 -17.76
C ALA A 236 11.45 3.25 -16.58
N TYR A 237 11.80 2.88 -15.34
CA TYR A 237 11.28 3.57 -14.15
C TYR A 237 11.74 5.03 -14.07
N ARG A 238 13.01 5.31 -14.35
CA ARG A 238 13.57 6.66 -14.29
C ARG A 238 12.92 7.61 -15.28
N ASN A 239 12.61 7.13 -16.48
CA ASN A 239 12.04 7.96 -17.55
C ASN A 239 10.51 8.08 -17.44
N ASN A 240 9.81 6.99 -17.18
CA ASN A 240 8.35 6.93 -17.29
C ASN A 240 7.64 6.75 -15.92
N GLY A 241 8.32 6.19 -14.90
CA GLY A 241 7.64 5.78 -13.68
C GLY A 241 6.63 4.65 -13.93
N THR A 242 5.69 4.47 -13.01
CA THR A 242 4.62 3.48 -13.16
C THR A 242 3.60 3.81 -14.27
N PRO A 243 3.38 5.08 -14.71
CA PRO A 243 2.50 5.39 -15.84
C PRO A 243 2.82 4.64 -17.15
N MET A 244 4.03 4.09 -17.31
CA MET A 244 4.34 3.21 -18.46
C MET A 244 3.40 2.00 -18.56
N MET A 245 2.77 1.59 -17.45
CA MET A 245 1.84 0.46 -17.42
C MET A 245 0.51 0.77 -18.13
N VAL A 246 0.15 2.04 -18.31
CA VAL A 246 -1.11 2.45 -18.98
C VAL A 246 -1.17 1.90 -20.40
N ASP A 247 -0.14 2.15 -21.21
CA ASP A 247 -0.07 1.67 -22.59
C ASP A 247 0.01 0.14 -22.65
N ILE A 248 0.79 -0.46 -21.75
CA ILE A 248 1.00 -1.93 -21.72
C ILE A 248 -0.34 -2.63 -21.44
N LEU A 249 -1.05 -2.20 -20.40
CA LEU A 249 -2.32 -2.82 -20.00
C LEU A 249 -3.43 -2.49 -21.00
N ASN A 250 -3.48 -1.27 -21.52
CA ASN A 250 -4.47 -0.88 -22.52
C ASN A 250 -4.33 -1.72 -23.81
N LYS A 251 -3.09 -1.89 -24.27
CA LYS A 251 -2.79 -2.75 -25.44
C LYS A 251 -3.13 -4.21 -25.18
N ALA A 252 -2.88 -4.72 -23.99
CA ALA A 252 -3.24 -6.08 -23.59
C ALA A 252 -4.75 -6.26 -23.39
N GLY A 253 -5.54 -5.17 -23.36
CA GLY A 253 -6.96 -5.20 -23.04
C GLY A 253 -7.25 -5.51 -21.57
N GLY A 254 -6.26 -5.31 -20.70
CA GLY A 254 -6.32 -5.57 -19.26
C GLY A 254 -6.33 -4.29 -18.41
N PHE A 255 -6.58 -3.10 -19.01
CA PHE A 255 -6.73 -1.82 -18.33
C PHE A 255 -8.19 -1.60 -17.96
N PRO A 256 -8.60 -1.89 -16.70
CA PRO A 256 -10.01 -1.84 -16.32
C PRO A 256 -10.60 -0.44 -16.54
N SER A 257 -11.72 -0.38 -17.25
CA SER A 257 -12.32 0.87 -17.64
C SER A 257 -13.84 0.83 -17.44
N ARG A 258 -14.46 2.02 -17.36
CA ARG A 258 -15.89 2.19 -17.20
C ARG A 258 -16.47 1.26 -16.14
N TYR A 259 -15.97 1.43 -14.91
CA TYR A 259 -16.29 0.58 -13.76
C TYR A 259 -16.25 -0.92 -14.08
N TRP A 260 -15.10 -1.40 -14.60
CA TRP A 260 -14.83 -2.83 -14.90
C TRP A 260 -15.65 -3.43 -16.04
N SER A 261 -16.44 -2.64 -16.79
CA SER A 261 -17.20 -3.16 -17.95
C SER A 261 -16.36 -3.27 -19.22
N GLN A 262 -15.18 -2.64 -19.26
CA GLN A 262 -14.28 -2.62 -20.40
C GLN A 262 -12.84 -2.87 -19.96
N GLY A 263 -12.02 -3.43 -20.85
CA GLY A 263 -10.59 -3.72 -20.61
C GLY A 263 -9.63 -2.71 -21.25
N SER A 264 -10.14 -1.62 -21.85
CA SER A 264 -9.33 -0.60 -22.49
C SER A 264 -10.10 0.71 -22.65
N VAL A 265 -9.38 1.81 -22.84
CA VAL A 265 -9.90 3.14 -23.24
C VAL A 265 -9.44 3.48 -24.65
N GLN A 266 -10.29 4.16 -25.42
CA GLN A 266 -10.00 4.49 -26.82
C GLN A 266 -8.93 5.58 -26.98
N GLN A 267 -8.91 6.57 -26.09
CA GLN A 267 -8.01 7.74 -26.17
C GLN A 267 -6.91 7.66 -25.10
N VAL A 268 -6.25 6.51 -25.03
CA VAL A 268 -5.20 6.23 -24.03
C VAL A 268 -4.04 7.22 -24.09
N GLU A 269 -3.73 7.74 -25.27
CA GLU A 269 -2.69 8.74 -25.53
C GLU A 269 -2.90 10.05 -24.76
N LYS A 270 -4.13 10.33 -24.31
CA LYS A 270 -4.42 11.52 -23.50
C LYS A 270 -4.08 11.39 -22.02
N ILE A 271 -3.91 10.15 -21.53
CA ILE A 271 -3.72 9.86 -20.09
C ILE A 271 -2.49 9.00 -19.78
N ASN A 272 -1.67 8.65 -20.76
CA ASN A 272 -0.50 7.78 -20.62
C ASN A 272 0.76 8.54 -20.21
N ALA A 273 1.90 7.83 -20.14
CA ALA A 273 3.19 8.42 -19.80
C ALA A 273 3.66 9.50 -20.80
N GLN A 274 3.23 9.41 -22.08
CA GLN A 274 3.55 10.41 -23.09
C GLN A 274 2.81 11.72 -22.82
N SER A 275 1.52 11.66 -22.52
CA SER A 275 0.73 12.85 -22.18
C SER A 275 1.28 13.57 -20.94
N ILE A 276 1.76 12.82 -19.94
CA ILE A 276 2.44 13.41 -18.78
C ILE A 276 3.71 14.17 -19.22
N ARG A 277 4.52 13.62 -20.13
CA ARG A 277 5.72 14.30 -20.63
C ARG A 277 5.41 15.58 -21.36
N GLU A 278 4.38 15.57 -22.20
CA GLU A 278 4.01 16.71 -23.05
C GLU A 278 3.33 17.82 -22.27
N ARG A 279 2.50 17.46 -21.30
CA ARG A 279 1.57 18.39 -20.64
C ARG A 279 1.94 18.73 -19.19
N CYS A 280 2.81 17.93 -18.54
CA CYS A 280 3.11 18.09 -17.11
C CYS A 280 4.60 18.16 -16.76
N GLN A 281 5.52 18.17 -17.72
CA GLN A 281 6.97 18.30 -17.53
C GLN A 281 7.53 17.48 -16.36
N PRO A 282 7.50 16.14 -16.41
CA PRO A 282 7.92 15.29 -15.30
C PRO A 282 9.43 15.37 -15.06
N LYS A 283 9.83 15.43 -13.79
CA LYS A 283 11.22 15.28 -13.36
C LYS A 283 11.36 14.05 -12.48
N PRO A 284 12.33 13.16 -12.72
CA PRO A 284 12.56 12.01 -11.87
C PRO A 284 12.81 12.44 -10.41
N LYS A 285 12.14 11.78 -9.47
CA LYS A 285 12.34 11.98 -8.04
C LYS A 285 12.61 10.65 -7.34
N ALA A 286 13.68 10.59 -6.58
CA ALA A 286 14.13 9.40 -5.88
C ALA A 286 13.80 9.47 -4.39
N CYS A 287 13.49 8.32 -3.80
CA CYS A 287 13.64 8.13 -2.36
C CYS A 287 15.13 8.16 -1.99
N ARG A 288 15.45 8.33 -0.70
CA ARG A 288 16.82 8.26 -0.23
C ARG A 288 17.42 6.88 -0.54
N THR A 289 18.70 6.85 -0.92
CA THR A 289 19.43 5.63 -1.33
C THR A 289 18.75 4.85 -2.50
N CYS A 290 18.13 5.54 -3.46
CA CYS A 290 17.46 4.90 -4.59
C CYS A 290 17.97 5.42 -5.94
N PHE A 291 18.38 4.51 -6.84
CA PHE A 291 18.78 4.86 -8.20
C PHE A 291 17.67 4.72 -9.24
N LEU A 292 16.55 4.05 -8.92
CA LEU A 292 15.44 3.87 -9.85
C LEU A 292 14.69 5.18 -10.14
N ALA A 293 14.57 6.06 -9.14
CA ALA A 293 13.89 7.35 -9.27
C ALA A 293 12.52 7.26 -9.94
N CYS A 294 11.70 6.29 -9.51
CA CYS A 294 10.38 5.99 -10.09
C CYS A 294 9.37 7.12 -9.92
N GLY A 295 9.45 7.90 -8.84
CA GLY A 295 8.59 9.08 -8.62
C GLY A 295 8.81 10.13 -9.70
N LYS A 296 7.74 10.88 -10.01
CA LYS A 296 7.76 11.97 -10.98
C LYS A 296 7.19 13.24 -10.33
N SER A 297 8.04 14.22 -10.11
CA SER A 297 7.55 15.57 -9.81
C SER A 297 7.06 16.18 -11.12
N VAL A 298 5.77 16.48 -11.19
CA VAL A 298 5.11 17.06 -12.36
C VAL A 298 4.65 18.49 -12.08
N ARG A 299 4.55 19.30 -13.13
CA ARG A 299 3.94 20.62 -13.10
C ARG A 299 3.07 20.78 -14.34
N VAL A 300 1.77 20.95 -14.14
CA VAL A 300 0.81 21.17 -15.21
C VAL A 300 1.17 22.44 -15.98
N GLN A 301 1.26 22.36 -17.32
CA GLN A 301 1.77 23.44 -18.16
C GLN A 301 0.66 24.33 -18.73
N GLN A 302 -0.56 23.82 -18.85
CA GLN A 302 -1.67 24.48 -19.53
C GLN A 302 -3.03 24.11 -18.93
N GLY A 303 -4.08 24.78 -19.38
CA GLY A 303 -5.46 24.52 -18.94
C GLY A 303 -5.76 25.14 -17.57
N ARG A 304 -6.92 24.79 -17.03
CA ARG A 304 -7.44 25.37 -15.78
C ARG A 304 -6.60 25.05 -14.54
N HIS A 305 -5.79 24.00 -14.60
CA HIS A 305 -4.89 23.57 -13.52
C HIS A 305 -3.44 23.99 -13.75
N GLN A 306 -3.17 24.94 -14.67
CA GLN A 306 -1.81 25.41 -14.95
C GLN A 306 -1.08 25.84 -13.66
N GLY A 307 0.14 25.33 -13.49
CA GLY A 307 0.97 25.61 -12.32
C GLY A 307 0.84 24.62 -11.16
N LEU A 308 -0.20 23.78 -11.16
CA LEU A 308 -0.33 22.70 -10.16
C LEU A 308 0.89 21.78 -10.19
N THR A 309 1.45 21.51 -9.03
CA THR A 309 2.66 20.70 -8.88
C THR A 309 2.43 19.59 -7.85
N LEU A 310 2.77 18.36 -8.23
CA LEU A 310 2.73 17.19 -7.31
C LEU A 310 3.79 16.14 -7.70
N GLU A 311 3.93 15.09 -6.90
CA GLU A 311 4.67 13.88 -7.27
C GLU A 311 3.66 12.77 -7.66
N GLY A 312 3.56 12.48 -8.96
CA GLY A 312 2.59 11.55 -9.55
C GLY A 312 2.14 12.06 -10.93
N PRO A 313 0.95 11.63 -11.41
CA PRO A 313 0.16 10.51 -10.88
C PRO A 313 0.86 9.17 -11.10
N GLU A 314 0.64 8.22 -10.21
CA GLU A 314 1.06 6.83 -10.39
C GLU A 314 0.06 6.09 -11.29
N TYR A 315 0.46 4.95 -11.87
CA TYR A 315 -0.40 4.11 -12.71
C TYR A 315 -1.76 3.83 -12.06
N GLU A 316 -1.76 3.50 -10.77
CA GLU A 316 -2.99 3.14 -10.06
C GLU A 316 -3.97 4.32 -9.93
N THR A 317 -3.47 5.54 -9.84
CA THR A 317 -4.32 6.75 -9.86
C THR A 317 -4.90 6.99 -11.25
N ILE A 318 -4.07 6.80 -12.31
CA ILE A 318 -4.53 6.95 -13.70
C ILE A 318 -5.59 5.89 -14.03
N TYR A 319 -5.37 4.66 -13.61
CA TYR A 319 -6.36 3.58 -13.75
C TYR A 319 -7.68 3.95 -13.06
N ALA A 320 -7.61 4.39 -11.79
CA ALA A 320 -8.79 4.63 -10.97
C ALA A 320 -9.66 5.78 -11.53
N PHE A 321 -9.06 6.91 -11.92
CA PHE A 321 -9.81 8.05 -12.46
C PHE A 321 -9.90 8.02 -13.99
N GLY A 322 -8.82 7.72 -14.69
CA GLY A 322 -8.80 7.69 -16.16
C GLY A 322 -9.47 6.44 -16.74
N GLY A 323 -9.24 5.28 -16.16
CA GLY A 323 -9.89 4.03 -16.55
C GLY A 323 -11.32 3.92 -16.03
N LEU A 324 -11.48 3.76 -14.73
CA LEU A 324 -12.79 3.45 -14.15
C LEU A 324 -13.80 4.59 -14.28
N CYS A 325 -13.38 5.84 -14.04
CA CYS A 325 -14.23 7.02 -14.15
C CYS A 325 -14.22 7.65 -15.56
N MET A 326 -13.44 7.10 -16.50
CA MET A 326 -13.31 7.57 -17.89
C MET A 326 -12.83 9.02 -18.04
N VAL A 327 -12.11 9.58 -17.07
CA VAL A 327 -11.53 10.94 -17.19
C VAL A 327 -10.42 10.91 -18.24
N ASP A 328 -10.61 11.63 -19.34
CA ASP A 328 -9.78 11.56 -20.54
C ASP A 328 -8.75 12.71 -20.69
N GLN A 329 -8.47 13.42 -19.62
CA GLN A 329 -7.47 14.49 -19.58
C GLN A 329 -6.53 14.30 -18.41
N ILE A 330 -5.23 14.21 -18.70
CA ILE A 330 -4.22 13.94 -17.67
C ILE A 330 -4.16 15.05 -16.60
N GLU A 331 -4.42 16.31 -16.96
CA GLU A 331 -4.41 17.42 -16.01
C GLU A 331 -5.54 17.33 -14.98
N GLU A 332 -6.69 16.77 -15.38
CA GLU A 332 -7.80 16.51 -14.47
C GLU A 332 -7.47 15.35 -13.52
N ILE A 333 -6.79 14.31 -14.00
CA ILE A 333 -6.31 13.21 -13.17
C ILE A 333 -5.27 13.73 -12.17
N VAL A 334 -4.36 14.61 -12.59
CA VAL A 334 -3.39 15.29 -11.71
C VAL A 334 -4.11 16.10 -10.63
N TYR A 335 -5.16 16.84 -10.98
CA TYR A 335 -5.97 17.58 -10.01
C TYR A 335 -6.68 16.67 -9.01
N LEU A 336 -7.31 15.58 -9.45
CA LEU A 336 -7.97 14.62 -8.56
C LEU A 336 -6.96 13.90 -7.63
N ASN A 337 -5.75 13.65 -8.12
CA ASN A 337 -4.66 13.13 -7.28
C ASN A 337 -4.27 14.14 -6.18
N ASP A 338 -4.04 15.42 -6.54
CA ASP A 338 -3.70 16.46 -5.56
C ASP A 338 -4.81 16.62 -4.52
N LEU A 339 -6.07 16.57 -4.94
CA LEU A 339 -7.22 16.62 -4.04
C LEU A 339 -7.23 15.45 -3.05
N CYS A 340 -7.00 14.21 -3.53
CA CYS A 340 -6.90 13.04 -2.66
C CYS A 340 -5.73 13.17 -1.69
N ASP A 341 -4.57 13.61 -2.15
CA ASP A 341 -3.38 13.81 -1.31
C ASP A 341 -3.64 14.83 -0.20
N ARG A 342 -4.27 15.98 -0.52
CA ARG A 342 -4.63 17.02 0.46
C ARG A 342 -5.63 16.52 1.48
N LEU A 343 -6.68 15.87 1.02
CA LEU A 343 -7.73 15.34 1.87
C LEU A 343 -7.30 14.13 2.68
N GLY A 344 -6.23 13.44 2.25
CA GLY A 344 -5.74 12.22 2.89
C GLY A 344 -6.54 10.97 2.48
N LEU A 345 -6.91 10.82 1.19
CA LEU A 345 -7.65 9.71 0.63
C LEU A 345 -6.78 8.78 -0.21
N ASP A 346 -7.04 7.46 -0.18
CA ASP A 346 -6.53 6.49 -1.15
C ASP A 346 -7.14 6.75 -2.54
N THR A 347 -6.31 7.07 -3.53
CA THR A 347 -6.76 7.37 -4.89
C THR A 347 -7.45 6.19 -5.57
N MET A 348 -7.03 4.95 -5.25
CA MET A 348 -7.62 3.74 -5.83
C MET A 348 -9.06 3.54 -5.33
N SER A 349 -9.27 3.56 -4.01
CA SER A 349 -10.61 3.46 -3.43
C SER A 349 -11.47 4.65 -3.86
N SER A 350 -10.91 5.86 -3.90
CA SER A 350 -11.61 7.08 -4.35
C SER A 350 -12.16 6.94 -5.77
N GLY A 351 -11.33 6.50 -6.73
CA GLY A 351 -11.78 6.33 -8.11
C GLY A 351 -12.74 5.15 -8.30
N ASN A 352 -12.51 4.02 -7.59
CA ASN A 352 -13.43 2.89 -7.62
C ASN A 352 -14.81 3.26 -7.06
N LEU A 353 -14.87 3.95 -5.91
CA LEU A 353 -16.11 4.39 -5.29
C LEU A 353 -16.82 5.47 -6.12
N ALA A 354 -16.09 6.39 -6.75
CA ALA A 354 -16.67 7.36 -7.66
C ALA A 354 -17.30 6.67 -8.88
N ALA A 355 -16.61 5.70 -9.48
CA ALA A 355 -17.16 4.92 -10.60
C ALA A 355 -18.34 4.03 -10.18
N PHE A 356 -18.33 3.47 -8.97
CA PHE A 356 -19.46 2.76 -8.37
C PHE A 356 -20.67 3.70 -8.18
N ALA A 357 -20.45 4.92 -7.67
CA ALA A 357 -21.50 5.92 -7.50
C ALA A 357 -22.12 6.34 -8.84
N ILE A 358 -21.31 6.46 -9.91
CA ILE A 358 -21.82 6.71 -11.27
C ILE A 358 -22.77 5.58 -11.71
N GLU A 359 -22.37 4.34 -11.48
CA GLU A 359 -23.21 3.17 -11.81
C GLU A 359 -24.48 3.09 -10.93
N ALA A 360 -24.38 3.42 -9.64
CA ALA A 360 -25.51 3.50 -8.74
C ALA A 360 -26.51 4.56 -9.18
N ARG A 361 -26.04 5.75 -9.56
CA ARG A 361 -26.89 6.81 -10.10
C ARG A 361 -27.57 6.39 -11.40
N ARG A 362 -26.83 5.78 -12.34
CA ARG A 362 -27.38 5.29 -13.62
C ARG A 362 -28.46 4.22 -13.44
N ARG A 363 -28.44 3.51 -12.31
CA ARG A 363 -29.48 2.52 -11.91
C ARG A 363 -30.58 3.12 -11.04
N GLY A 364 -30.59 4.45 -10.82
CA GLY A 364 -31.60 5.12 -10.00
C GLY A 364 -31.53 4.81 -8.51
N LYS A 365 -30.37 4.35 -8.01
CA LYS A 365 -30.19 3.97 -6.60
C LYS A 365 -29.76 5.15 -5.70
N ILE A 366 -29.19 6.19 -6.27
CA ILE A 366 -28.82 7.42 -5.58
C ILE A 366 -29.23 8.64 -6.40
N ASP A 367 -29.61 9.71 -5.68
CA ASP A 367 -29.87 11.04 -6.27
C ASP A 367 -28.60 11.90 -6.08
N LEU A 368 -27.71 11.81 -7.04
CA LEU A 368 -26.45 12.54 -7.07
C LEU A 368 -26.11 12.93 -8.50
N GLU A 369 -25.78 14.20 -8.73
CA GLU A 369 -25.27 14.63 -10.02
C GLU A 369 -23.83 14.15 -10.19
N ILE A 370 -23.66 13.00 -10.88
CA ILE A 370 -22.35 12.42 -11.21
C ILE A 370 -22.45 11.59 -12.49
N ASP A 371 -21.45 11.71 -13.39
CA ASP A 371 -21.34 10.86 -14.58
C ASP A 371 -19.86 10.64 -14.96
N TYR A 372 -19.64 9.73 -15.91
CA TYR A 372 -18.33 9.45 -16.49
C TYR A 372 -17.74 10.71 -17.13
N ASN A 373 -16.41 10.85 -17.03
CA ASN A 373 -15.66 11.98 -17.57
C ASN A 373 -16.13 13.36 -17.04
N GLN A 374 -16.57 13.43 -15.78
CA GLN A 374 -16.99 14.65 -15.11
C GLN A 374 -16.13 14.92 -13.87
N PRO A 375 -14.88 15.42 -14.04
CA PRO A 375 -13.92 15.54 -12.94
C PRO A 375 -14.41 16.45 -11.80
N ASP A 376 -15.18 17.50 -12.09
CA ASP A 376 -15.73 18.39 -11.05
C ASP A 376 -16.77 17.69 -10.18
N GLN A 377 -17.63 16.87 -10.77
CA GLN A 377 -18.61 16.08 -10.04
C GLN A 377 -17.93 15.01 -9.18
N ILE A 378 -16.87 14.37 -9.71
CA ILE A 378 -16.03 13.44 -8.94
C ILE A 378 -15.37 14.17 -7.77
N ALA A 379 -14.77 15.34 -8.00
CA ALA A 379 -14.14 16.13 -6.94
C ALA A 379 -15.16 16.57 -5.86
N ALA A 380 -16.38 16.92 -6.26
CA ALA A 380 -17.46 17.24 -5.32
C ALA A 380 -17.84 16.01 -4.47
N LEU A 381 -17.95 14.82 -5.08
CA LEU A 381 -18.21 13.59 -4.35
C LEU A 381 -17.09 13.26 -3.35
N LEU A 382 -15.81 13.40 -3.72
CA LEU A 382 -14.69 13.16 -2.80
C LEU A 382 -14.76 14.07 -1.57
N LYS A 383 -15.14 15.34 -1.74
CA LYS A 383 -15.35 16.26 -0.59
C LYS A 383 -16.53 15.82 0.28
N LYS A 384 -17.64 15.37 -0.31
CA LYS A 384 -18.79 14.83 0.43
C LYS A 384 -18.40 13.55 1.23
N ILE A 385 -17.57 12.69 0.66
CA ILE A 385 -17.03 11.49 1.34
C ILE A 385 -16.24 11.91 2.58
N VAL A 386 -15.32 12.87 2.43
CA VAL A 386 -14.49 13.34 3.55
C VAL A 386 -15.33 13.96 4.65
N LEU A 387 -16.35 14.73 4.29
CA LEU A 387 -17.25 15.39 5.26
C LEU A 387 -18.39 14.48 5.72
N ARG A 388 -18.47 13.23 5.24
CA ARG A 388 -19.55 12.26 5.49
C ARG A 388 -20.96 12.84 5.24
N GLN A 389 -21.10 13.64 4.18
CA GLN A 389 -22.35 14.30 3.81
C GLN A 389 -23.13 13.48 2.78
N ASP A 390 -24.44 13.35 2.97
CA ASP A 390 -25.35 12.64 2.07
C ASP A 390 -24.84 11.22 1.75
N VAL A 391 -24.86 10.80 0.48
CA VAL A 391 -24.31 9.54 0.00
C VAL A 391 -22.80 9.41 0.29
N GLY A 392 -22.07 10.52 0.46
CA GLY A 392 -20.66 10.52 0.84
C GLY A 392 -20.44 9.86 2.21
N GLY A 393 -21.38 9.97 3.14
CA GLY A 393 -21.31 9.28 4.44
C GLY A 393 -21.30 7.76 4.28
N LEU A 394 -22.16 7.22 3.42
CA LEU A 394 -22.21 5.79 3.10
C LEU A 394 -20.93 5.32 2.39
N LEU A 395 -20.46 6.07 1.38
CA LEU A 395 -19.25 5.75 0.63
C LEU A 395 -17.98 5.87 1.49
N ALA A 396 -17.96 6.72 2.53
CA ALA A 396 -16.85 6.83 3.47
C ALA A 396 -16.60 5.53 4.27
N ASP A 397 -17.61 4.68 4.38
CA ASP A 397 -17.50 3.36 5.02
C ASP A 397 -17.01 2.26 4.06
N GLY A 398 -16.79 2.58 2.79
CA GLY A 398 -16.22 1.71 1.76
C GLY A 398 -17.26 0.97 0.93
N ILE A 399 -16.77 0.22 -0.05
CA ILE A 399 -17.59 -0.40 -1.11
C ILE A 399 -18.55 -1.47 -0.57
N ARG A 400 -18.15 -2.26 0.44
CA ARG A 400 -19.00 -3.37 0.96
C ARG A 400 -20.29 -2.83 1.57
N PRO A 401 -20.27 -1.99 2.64
CA PRO A 401 -21.52 -1.45 3.20
C PRO A 401 -22.29 -0.59 2.19
N ALA A 402 -21.61 0.13 1.29
CA ALA A 402 -22.28 0.92 0.27
C ALA A 402 -23.05 0.04 -0.73
N SER A 403 -22.49 -1.08 -1.15
CA SER A 403 -23.16 -1.99 -2.08
C SER A 403 -24.33 -2.74 -1.42
N GLU A 404 -24.19 -3.15 -0.17
CA GLU A 404 -25.24 -3.80 0.61
C GLU A 404 -26.44 -2.88 0.81
N GLU A 405 -26.24 -1.63 1.26
CA GLU A 405 -27.30 -0.64 1.49
C GLU A 405 -28.04 -0.26 0.18
N LEU A 406 -27.33 -0.20 -0.93
CA LEU A 406 -27.90 0.16 -2.23
C LEU A 406 -28.48 -1.05 -3.00
N GLY A 407 -28.29 -2.28 -2.52
CA GLY A 407 -28.68 -3.52 -3.22
C GLY A 407 -27.95 -3.66 -4.55
N LEU A 408 -26.63 -3.43 -4.56
CA LEU A 408 -25.75 -3.44 -5.74
C LEU A 408 -24.53 -4.36 -5.57
N GLU A 409 -24.64 -5.41 -4.72
CA GLU A 409 -23.54 -6.37 -4.44
C GLU A 409 -23.14 -7.18 -5.69
N ASP A 410 -24.02 -7.30 -6.65
CA ASP A 410 -23.78 -8.00 -7.92
C ASP A 410 -22.80 -7.26 -8.83
N ILE A 411 -22.78 -5.93 -8.76
CA ILE A 411 -21.85 -5.09 -9.53
C ILE A 411 -20.66 -4.57 -8.71
N ALA A 412 -20.70 -4.66 -7.40
CA ALA A 412 -19.62 -4.20 -6.53
C ALA A 412 -18.33 -5.00 -6.77
N VAL A 413 -17.22 -4.30 -7.00
CA VAL A 413 -15.93 -4.93 -7.31
C VAL A 413 -14.97 -4.76 -6.15
N HIS A 414 -14.89 -5.80 -5.32
CA HIS A 414 -13.95 -5.87 -4.19
C HIS A 414 -13.67 -7.33 -3.80
N VAL A 415 -12.55 -7.56 -3.12
CA VAL A 415 -12.28 -8.80 -2.39
C VAL A 415 -12.04 -8.44 -0.93
N LYS A 416 -12.77 -9.07 -0.02
CA LYS A 416 -12.67 -8.78 1.42
C LYS A 416 -12.96 -7.31 1.79
N GLY A 417 -13.67 -6.55 0.95
CA GLY A 417 -13.97 -5.13 1.13
C GLY A 417 -12.92 -4.17 0.55
N LEU A 418 -11.84 -4.66 -0.04
CA LEU A 418 -10.83 -3.84 -0.70
C LEU A 418 -10.97 -3.93 -2.22
N GLU A 419 -11.06 -2.80 -2.90
CA GLU A 419 -11.18 -2.71 -4.36
C GLU A 419 -9.87 -3.16 -5.04
N PRO A 420 -9.93 -3.85 -6.20
CA PRO A 420 -8.72 -4.30 -6.91
C PRO A 420 -7.93 -3.14 -7.52
N SER A 421 -6.68 -3.41 -7.79
CA SER A 421 -5.77 -2.57 -8.58
C SER A 421 -6.03 -2.72 -10.09
N GLY A 422 -5.38 -1.88 -10.88
CA GLY A 422 -5.62 -1.72 -12.32
C GLY A 422 -5.16 -2.87 -13.23
N TYR A 423 -5.40 -4.12 -12.85
CA TYR A 423 -5.01 -5.33 -13.62
C TYR A 423 -6.22 -6.26 -13.71
N ASP A 424 -6.87 -6.31 -14.87
CA ASP A 424 -8.11 -7.07 -15.03
C ASP A 424 -7.84 -8.59 -14.98
N PRO A 425 -8.41 -9.32 -14.01
CA PRO A 425 -8.19 -10.75 -13.83
C PRO A 425 -8.83 -11.61 -14.93
N ARG A 426 -9.73 -11.04 -15.73
CA ARG A 426 -10.27 -11.72 -16.93
C ARG A 426 -9.26 -11.83 -18.05
N VAL A 427 -8.21 -10.97 -18.02
CA VAL A 427 -7.08 -10.96 -18.93
C VAL A 427 -5.84 -11.60 -18.31
N LEU A 428 -5.57 -11.29 -17.04
CA LEU A 428 -4.40 -11.74 -16.28
C LEU A 428 -4.88 -12.67 -15.17
N LYS A 429 -5.07 -13.95 -15.44
CA LYS A 429 -5.73 -14.90 -14.51
C LYS A 429 -4.95 -15.11 -13.22
N GLY A 430 -3.63 -15.01 -13.25
CA GLY A 430 -2.82 -15.01 -12.04
C GLY A 430 -3.07 -13.80 -11.12
N MET A 431 -3.57 -12.69 -11.67
CA MET A 431 -4.06 -11.59 -10.84
C MET A 431 -5.40 -11.93 -10.17
N GLY A 432 -6.20 -12.83 -10.76
CA GLY A 432 -7.39 -13.38 -10.10
C GLY A 432 -7.02 -14.12 -8.82
N LEU A 433 -6.03 -15.00 -8.88
CA LEU A 433 -5.49 -15.66 -7.69
C LEU A 433 -4.92 -14.64 -6.70
N ALA A 434 -4.12 -13.66 -7.19
CA ALA A 434 -3.52 -12.62 -6.35
C ALA A 434 -4.55 -11.82 -5.56
N TYR A 435 -5.67 -11.46 -6.16
CA TYR A 435 -6.75 -10.75 -5.48
C TYR A 435 -7.51 -11.63 -4.50
N ALA A 436 -7.78 -12.89 -4.89
CA ALA A 436 -8.53 -13.82 -4.04
C ALA A 436 -7.80 -14.12 -2.74
N VAL A 437 -6.52 -14.51 -2.79
CA VAL A 437 -5.78 -15.02 -1.62
C VAL A 437 -5.02 -13.94 -0.84
N ALA A 438 -4.91 -12.70 -1.34
CA ALA A 438 -4.15 -11.66 -0.65
C ALA A 438 -4.68 -11.41 0.77
N ASP A 439 -3.75 -11.27 1.69
CA ASP A 439 -3.99 -11.17 3.14
C ASP A 439 -4.81 -9.95 3.56
N ARG A 440 -4.69 -8.81 2.86
CA ARG A 440 -5.39 -7.56 3.16
C ARG A 440 -6.59 -7.24 2.27
N GLY A 441 -6.98 -8.15 1.38
CA GLY A 441 -7.96 -7.94 0.31
C GLY A 441 -7.29 -7.73 -1.05
N ALA A 442 -8.05 -7.39 -2.09
CA ALA A 442 -7.54 -7.32 -3.47
C ALA A 442 -6.28 -6.45 -3.60
N CYS A 443 -5.13 -7.07 -3.81
CA CYS A 443 -3.85 -6.40 -3.83
C CYS A 443 -2.90 -6.96 -4.89
N HIS A 444 -2.32 -6.08 -5.73
CA HIS A 444 -1.33 -6.46 -6.73
C HIS A 444 0.09 -6.60 -6.16
N LEU A 445 0.36 -5.99 -5.01
CA LEU A 445 1.73 -5.90 -4.48
C LEU A 445 2.18 -7.14 -3.71
N ARG A 446 1.27 -8.05 -3.32
CA ARG A 446 1.69 -9.25 -2.59
C ARG A 446 2.53 -10.18 -3.45
N THR A 447 2.25 -10.25 -4.75
CA THR A 447 2.95 -11.12 -5.70
C THR A 447 3.50 -10.38 -6.91
N THR A 448 2.86 -9.30 -7.34
CA THR A 448 3.11 -8.60 -8.62
C THR A 448 3.00 -9.53 -9.84
N PHE A 449 2.09 -10.51 -9.80
CA PHE A 449 2.01 -11.62 -10.74
C PHE A 449 1.55 -11.21 -12.16
N TYR A 450 1.08 -9.98 -12.35
CA TYR A 450 0.87 -9.42 -13.70
C TYR A 450 2.14 -9.42 -14.55
N LYS A 451 3.33 -9.41 -13.93
CA LYS A 451 4.60 -9.37 -14.67
C LYS A 451 4.91 -10.63 -15.45
N PRO A 452 4.92 -11.84 -14.85
CA PRO A 452 5.20 -13.06 -15.61
C PRO A 452 4.18 -13.28 -16.72
N GLU A 453 2.90 -12.92 -16.54
CA GLU A 453 1.89 -13.05 -17.59
C GLU A 453 2.10 -12.02 -18.73
N LEU A 454 2.35 -10.75 -18.42
CA LEU A 454 2.61 -9.71 -19.43
C LEU A 454 3.94 -9.89 -20.18
N SER A 455 4.93 -10.52 -19.55
CA SER A 455 6.23 -10.80 -20.18
C SER A 455 6.24 -12.09 -21.00
N GLY A 456 5.16 -12.89 -20.98
CA GLY A 456 5.08 -14.18 -21.63
C GLY A 456 5.90 -15.28 -20.94
N LEU A 457 6.31 -15.09 -19.69
CA LEU A 457 6.96 -16.14 -18.89
C LEU A 457 6.00 -17.29 -18.57
N ILE A 458 4.71 -16.98 -18.43
CA ILE A 458 3.63 -17.94 -18.35
C ILE A 458 2.43 -17.39 -19.14
N ASP A 459 1.73 -18.27 -19.87
CA ASP A 459 0.51 -17.89 -20.57
C ASP A 459 -0.58 -17.51 -19.56
N PRO A 460 -1.28 -16.36 -19.72
CA PRO A 460 -2.40 -15.99 -18.86
C PRO A 460 -3.48 -17.07 -18.72
N ASP A 461 -3.72 -17.87 -19.77
CA ASP A 461 -4.73 -18.92 -19.79
C ASP A 461 -4.22 -20.28 -19.27
N GLN A 462 -2.93 -20.45 -19.08
CA GLN A 462 -2.36 -21.67 -18.48
C GLN A 462 -2.69 -21.68 -16.97
N ILE A 463 -3.32 -22.75 -16.51
CA ILE A 463 -3.65 -22.96 -15.07
C ILE A 463 -2.58 -23.81 -14.38
N GLU A 464 -2.09 -24.85 -15.08
CA GLU A 464 -1.04 -25.75 -14.61
C GLU A 464 0.21 -24.95 -14.20
N ASP A 465 0.81 -25.31 -13.06
CA ASP A 465 2.03 -24.71 -12.48
C ASP A 465 1.93 -23.21 -12.13
N LYS A 466 0.83 -22.54 -12.44
CA LYS A 466 0.64 -21.12 -12.17
C LYS A 466 0.69 -20.82 -10.67
N ALA A 467 0.04 -21.63 -9.83
CA ALA A 467 0.06 -21.47 -8.39
C ALA A 467 1.47 -21.67 -7.80
N ALA A 468 2.28 -22.60 -8.36
CA ALA A 468 3.66 -22.81 -7.90
C ALA A 468 4.56 -21.61 -8.21
N MET A 469 4.47 -21.07 -9.43
CA MET A 469 5.15 -19.83 -9.78
C MET A 469 4.67 -18.66 -8.95
N PHE A 470 3.37 -18.58 -8.67
CA PHE A 470 2.78 -17.55 -7.83
C PHE A 470 3.37 -17.55 -6.41
N VAL A 471 3.52 -18.73 -5.79
CA VAL A 471 4.13 -18.89 -4.45
C VAL A 471 5.58 -18.40 -4.43
N ASP A 472 6.40 -18.70 -5.44
CA ASP A 472 7.78 -18.20 -5.53
C ASP A 472 7.83 -16.66 -5.60
N PHE A 473 6.92 -16.04 -6.36
CA PHE A 473 6.81 -14.58 -6.45
C PHE A 473 6.32 -13.96 -5.13
N GLU A 474 5.35 -14.58 -4.47
CA GLU A 474 4.80 -14.11 -3.19
C GLU A 474 5.87 -14.18 -2.09
N ASP A 475 6.61 -15.28 -2.00
CA ASP A 475 7.68 -15.45 -1.02
C ASP A 475 8.76 -14.38 -1.18
N ARG A 476 9.20 -14.11 -2.40
CA ARG A 476 10.15 -13.03 -2.68
C ARG A 476 9.60 -11.67 -2.29
N CYS A 477 8.35 -11.36 -2.65
CA CYS A 477 7.71 -10.10 -2.28
C CYS A 477 7.56 -9.97 -0.76
N THR A 478 7.22 -11.05 -0.06
CA THR A 478 7.14 -11.12 1.40
C THR A 478 8.48 -10.81 2.05
N LEU A 479 9.59 -11.33 1.50
CA LEU A 479 10.93 -11.03 2.01
C LEU A 479 11.33 -9.58 1.75
N PHE A 480 10.98 -8.99 0.60
CA PHE A 480 11.20 -7.55 0.38
C PHE A 480 10.51 -6.69 1.43
N ASP A 481 9.28 -7.02 1.79
CA ASP A 481 8.54 -6.31 2.84
C ASP A 481 9.06 -6.60 4.25
N THR A 482 9.58 -7.81 4.47
CA THR A 482 10.20 -8.21 5.75
C THR A 482 11.52 -7.49 5.96
N LEU A 483 12.33 -7.33 4.92
CA LEU A 483 13.58 -6.56 4.96
C LEU A 483 13.36 -5.04 4.85
N ILE A 484 12.14 -4.61 4.50
CA ILE A 484 11.80 -3.20 4.20
C ILE A 484 12.60 -2.67 3.01
N VAL A 485 12.79 -3.51 1.99
CA VAL A 485 13.39 -3.15 0.72
C VAL A 485 12.31 -2.92 -0.33
N CYS A 486 12.49 -1.93 -1.20
CA CYS A 486 11.51 -1.56 -2.21
C CYS A 486 11.33 -2.66 -3.26
N ARG A 487 10.09 -3.09 -3.50
CA ARG A 487 9.73 -4.15 -4.46
C ARG A 487 10.08 -3.83 -5.92
N PHE A 488 10.31 -2.58 -6.27
CA PHE A 488 10.77 -2.25 -7.62
C PHE A 488 12.17 -2.78 -7.93
N TYR A 489 12.91 -3.22 -6.90
CA TYR A 489 14.20 -3.91 -7.05
C TYR A 489 14.06 -5.43 -7.25
N ARG A 490 12.85 -6.02 -7.21
CA ARG A 490 12.64 -7.48 -7.29
C ARG A 490 13.18 -8.13 -8.56
N ASP A 491 13.28 -7.38 -9.66
CA ASP A 491 13.85 -7.86 -10.93
C ASP A 491 15.38 -7.75 -10.95
N LEU A 492 15.95 -7.01 -10.01
CA LEU A 492 17.38 -6.76 -9.87
C LEU A 492 18.00 -7.55 -8.70
N TYR A 493 17.18 -7.99 -7.75
CA TYR A 493 17.61 -8.71 -6.54
C TYR A 493 16.95 -10.10 -6.49
N PRO A 494 17.55 -11.13 -7.14
CA PRO A 494 17.09 -12.51 -7.03
C PRO A 494 17.32 -13.09 -5.62
N TRP A 495 17.03 -14.37 -5.42
CA TRP A 495 17.12 -15.06 -4.13
C TRP A 495 18.48 -14.92 -3.45
N GLU A 496 19.56 -15.06 -4.19
CA GLU A 496 20.93 -14.96 -3.69
C GLU A 496 21.22 -13.55 -3.13
N GLU A 497 20.72 -12.52 -3.80
CA GLU A 497 20.91 -11.15 -3.35
C GLU A 497 20.12 -10.85 -2.07
N ILE A 498 18.96 -11.47 -1.89
CA ILE A 498 18.20 -11.38 -0.63
C ILE A 498 19.03 -12.00 0.51
N GLY A 499 19.59 -13.18 0.30
CA GLY A 499 20.49 -13.84 1.26
C GLY A 499 21.72 -12.97 1.59
N ASN A 500 22.36 -12.39 0.58
CA ASN A 500 23.50 -11.49 0.75
C ASN A 500 23.14 -10.24 1.59
N MET A 501 21.99 -9.62 1.34
CA MET A 501 21.53 -8.48 2.13
C MET A 501 21.32 -8.86 3.60
N ILE A 502 20.75 -10.02 3.88
CA ILE A 502 20.57 -10.52 5.24
C ILE A 502 21.93 -10.75 5.90
N ALA A 503 22.85 -11.44 5.23
CA ALA A 503 24.18 -11.72 5.77
C ALA A 503 24.96 -10.44 6.10
N LEU A 504 24.95 -9.46 5.21
CA LEU A 504 25.65 -8.19 5.40
C LEU A 504 25.02 -7.33 6.52
N THR A 505 23.71 -7.40 6.70
CA THR A 505 23.02 -6.60 7.72
C THR A 505 23.03 -7.27 9.09
N THR A 506 22.76 -8.57 9.16
CA THR A 506 22.53 -9.29 10.42
C THR A 506 23.66 -10.27 10.82
N GLY A 507 24.48 -10.71 9.85
CA GLY A 507 25.45 -11.79 10.03
C GLY A 507 24.86 -13.21 9.89
N GLU A 508 23.54 -13.32 9.65
CA GLU A 508 22.88 -14.62 9.47
C GLU A 508 23.02 -15.07 8.00
N SER A 509 23.50 -16.30 7.80
CA SER A 509 23.57 -16.91 6.47
C SER A 509 22.32 -17.72 6.21
N MET A 510 21.60 -17.38 5.15
CA MET A 510 20.35 -18.06 4.76
C MET A 510 20.41 -18.47 3.29
N GLN A 511 20.17 -19.75 3.02
CA GLN A 511 20.03 -20.28 1.67
C GLN A 511 18.59 -20.10 1.18
N LYS A 512 18.34 -20.33 -0.12
CA LYS A 512 16.99 -20.16 -0.71
C LYS A 512 15.92 -20.90 0.09
N GLN A 513 16.19 -22.13 0.55
CA GLN A 513 15.23 -22.93 1.32
C GLN A 513 14.88 -22.27 2.67
N ASP A 514 15.86 -21.69 3.37
CA ASP A 514 15.65 -20.97 4.64
C ASP A 514 14.82 -19.72 4.42
N LEU A 515 15.10 -19.00 3.31
CA LEU A 515 14.36 -17.80 2.90
C LEU A 515 12.90 -18.13 2.57
N GLN A 516 12.64 -19.21 1.86
CA GLN A 516 11.28 -19.68 1.55
C GLN A 516 10.53 -20.08 2.84
N THR A 517 11.20 -20.77 3.76
CA THR A 517 10.63 -21.14 5.07
C THR A 517 10.26 -19.89 5.88
N LEU A 518 11.14 -18.87 5.89
CA LEU A 518 10.85 -17.59 6.55
C LEU A 518 9.64 -16.88 5.90
N ALA A 519 9.60 -16.82 4.57
CA ALA A 519 8.51 -16.18 3.84
C ALA A 519 7.17 -16.88 4.10
N ALA A 520 7.13 -18.21 4.06
CA ALA A 520 5.95 -19.00 4.37
C ALA A 520 5.44 -18.72 5.79
N ARG A 521 6.33 -18.71 6.80
CA ARG A 521 5.98 -18.39 8.19
C ARG A 521 5.36 -17.00 8.32
N VAL A 522 5.91 -16.00 7.64
CA VAL A 522 5.39 -14.63 7.66
C VAL A 522 4.00 -14.56 7.00
N THR A 523 3.81 -15.28 5.90
CA THR A 523 2.50 -15.39 5.23
C THR A 523 1.48 -16.09 6.13
N ASP A 524 1.87 -17.19 6.80
CA ASP A 524 1.02 -17.91 7.75
C ASP A 524 0.63 -17.05 8.95
N SER A 525 1.54 -16.18 9.42
CA SER A 525 1.22 -15.24 10.52
C SER A 525 0.12 -14.25 10.13
N ALA A 526 0.16 -13.72 8.91
CA ALA A 526 -0.91 -12.86 8.39
C ALA A 526 -2.23 -13.65 8.19
N ARG A 527 -2.13 -14.88 7.69
CA ARG A 527 -3.29 -15.79 7.55
C ARG A 527 -3.92 -16.10 8.91
N ARG A 528 -3.10 -16.41 9.92
CA ARG A 528 -3.56 -16.68 11.31
C ARG A 528 -4.28 -15.47 11.90
N PHE A 529 -3.79 -14.25 11.65
CA PHE A 529 -4.50 -13.05 12.06
C PHE A 529 -5.89 -12.99 11.42
N ASN A 530 -5.99 -13.20 10.12
CA ASN A 530 -7.27 -13.14 9.40
C ASN A 530 -8.24 -14.23 9.84
N LEU A 531 -7.78 -15.46 10.04
CA LEU A 531 -8.62 -16.56 10.50
C LEU A 531 -9.25 -16.28 11.88
N ARG A 532 -8.45 -15.73 12.83
CA ARG A 532 -8.97 -15.34 14.14
C ARG A 532 -9.97 -14.18 14.08
N GLU A 533 -9.88 -13.33 13.04
CA GLU A 533 -10.83 -12.25 12.78
C GLU A 533 -12.03 -12.68 11.92
N GLY A 534 -12.19 -13.98 11.68
CA GLY A 534 -13.36 -14.57 11.05
C GLY A 534 -13.26 -14.78 9.54
N LEU A 535 -12.07 -14.68 8.93
CA LEU A 535 -11.88 -15.01 7.52
C LEU A 535 -12.25 -16.47 7.24
N ARG A 536 -12.97 -16.71 6.15
CA ARG A 536 -13.35 -18.03 5.66
C ARG A 536 -12.79 -18.26 4.26
N ALA A 537 -12.69 -19.53 3.82
CA ALA A 537 -12.26 -19.87 2.46
C ALA A 537 -13.14 -19.23 1.38
N THR A 538 -14.42 -19.01 1.67
CA THR A 538 -15.35 -18.32 0.75
C THR A 538 -15.01 -16.85 0.51
N ASP A 539 -14.20 -16.25 1.37
CA ASP A 539 -13.75 -14.87 1.22
C ASP A 539 -12.52 -14.77 0.29
N ASP A 540 -11.82 -15.88 0.03
CA ASP A 540 -10.73 -15.99 -0.95
C ASP A 540 -11.32 -16.20 -2.37
N TRP A 541 -12.16 -15.24 -2.81
CA TRP A 541 -12.91 -15.33 -4.04
C TRP A 541 -13.03 -13.98 -4.75
N LEU A 542 -13.25 -14.01 -6.08
CA LEU A 542 -13.48 -12.81 -6.85
C LEU A 542 -14.94 -12.34 -6.79
N PRO A 543 -15.21 -11.02 -6.96
CA PRO A 543 -16.56 -10.49 -6.99
C PRO A 543 -17.35 -10.99 -8.19
N LYS A 544 -18.69 -11.07 -8.00
CA LYS A 544 -19.62 -11.60 -9.00
C LYS A 544 -19.45 -10.96 -10.39
N ARG A 545 -19.26 -9.65 -10.45
CA ARG A 545 -19.09 -8.93 -11.72
C ARG A 545 -17.93 -9.48 -12.54
N LEU A 546 -16.77 -9.72 -11.92
CA LEU A 546 -15.58 -10.20 -12.62
C LEU A 546 -15.66 -11.67 -13.05
N LEU A 547 -16.50 -12.47 -12.37
CA LEU A 547 -16.72 -13.89 -12.71
C LEU A 547 -17.83 -14.06 -13.76
N ASN A 548 -18.91 -13.26 -13.68
CA ASN A 548 -20.11 -13.45 -14.47
C ASN A 548 -20.14 -12.63 -15.76
N GLU A 549 -19.43 -11.47 -15.80
CA GLU A 549 -19.41 -10.59 -16.96
C GLU A 549 -18.11 -10.79 -17.77
N ALA A 550 -18.23 -11.19 -19.03
CA ALA A 550 -17.10 -11.20 -19.96
C ALA A 550 -16.75 -9.77 -20.38
N LEU A 551 -15.48 -9.54 -20.74
CA LEU A 551 -15.09 -8.32 -21.44
C LEU A 551 -15.72 -8.26 -22.85
N PRO A 552 -15.77 -7.08 -23.49
CA PRO A 552 -16.38 -6.94 -24.84
C PRO A 552 -15.74 -7.85 -25.91
N ASP A 553 -14.49 -8.28 -25.72
CA ASP A 553 -13.77 -9.20 -26.60
C ASP A 553 -14.01 -10.68 -26.24
N GLY A 554 -14.89 -10.97 -25.28
CA GLY A 554 -15.26 -12.31 -24.84
C GLY A 554 -14.35 -12.91 -23.75
N ARG A 555 -13.24 -12.27 -23.38
CA ARG A 555 -12.34 -12.78 -22.32
C ARG A 555 -13.03 -12.77 -20.96
N ARG A 556 -12.78 -13.84 -20.19
CA ARG A 556 -13.31 -14.04 -18.85
C ARG A 556 -12.37 -14.93 -18.01
N ILE A 557 -12.57 -14.95 -16.72
CA ILE A 557 -12.00 -15.95 -15.83
C ILE A 557 -13.11 -16.93 -15.45
N ALA A 558 -12.91 -18.23 -15.70
CA ALA A 558 -13.88 -19.24 -15.30
C ALA A 558 -13.77 -19.47 -13.78
N ALA A 559 -14.92 -19.70 -13.15
CA ALA A 559 -14.98 -19.97 -11.70
C ALA A 559 -14.22 -21.24 -11.32
N GLU A 560 -14.25 -22.27 -12.20
CA GLU A 560 -13.54 -23.53 -12.04
C GLU A 560 -12.02 -23.33 -12.08
N ASP A 561 -11.52 -22.49 -13.00
CA ASP A 561 -10.10 -22.16 -13.11
C ASP A 561 -9.60 -21.45 -11.85
N LEU A 562 -10.38 -20.45 -11.37
CA LEU A 562 -10.05 -19.75 -10.14
C LEU A 562 -10.04 -20.69 -8.93
N ARG A 563 -11.04 -21.57 -8.84
CA ARG A 563 -11.10 -22.57 -7.75
C ARG A 563 -9.85 -23.44 -7.76
N ARG A 564 -9.51 -24.02 -8.91
CA ARG A 564 -8.31 -24.84 -9.06
C ARG A 564 -7.03 -24.08 -8.64
N LEU A 565 -6.91 -22.82 -9.03
CA LEU A 565 -5.76 -21.98 -8.65
C LEU A 565 -5.71 -21.76 -7.12
N VAL A 566 -6.86 -21.51 -6.46
CA VAL A 566 -6.94 -21.33 -5.00
C VAL A 566 -6.64 -22.65 -4.27
N ASP A 567 -7.20 -23.77 -4.72
CA ASP A 567 -6.98 -25.09 -4.12
C ASP A 567 -5.50 -25.50 -4.25
N ASP A 568 -4.87 -25.29 -5.44
CA ASP A 568 -3.44 -25.51 -5.65
C ASP A 568 -2.58 -24.61 -4.76
N TYR A 569 -2.96 -23.35 -4.58
CA TYR A 569 -2.28 -22.44 -3.69
C TYR A 569 -2.34 -22.92 -2.22
N TYR A 570 -3.51 -23.32 -1.72
CA TYR A 570 -3.66 -23.84 -0.37
C TYR A 570 -2.79 -25.07 -0.14
N ARG A 571 -2.81 -26.03 -1.10
CA ARG A 571 -1.99 -27.24 -1.05
C ARG A 571 -0.49 -26.90 -1.00
N LEU A 572 -0.02 -25.96 -1.81
CA LEU A 572 1.38 -25.53 -1.86
C LEU A 572 1.80 -24.78 -0.58
N ARG A 573 0.87 -24.08 0.08
CA ARG A 573 1.11 -23.44 1.39
C ARG A 573 1.03 -24.44 2.56
N GLY A 574 0.61 -25.69 2.33
CA GLY A 574 0.35 -26.65 3.38
C GLY A 574 -0.88 -26.30 4.23
N TRP A 575 -1.82 -25.56 3.66
CA TRP A 575 -3.10 -25.24 4.32
C TRP A 575 -4.14 -26.32 4.01
N LEU A 576 -5.16 -26.42 4.85
CA LEU A 576 -6.32 -27.28 4.59
C LEU A 576 -7.19 -26.71 3.45
N ASP A 577 -8.02 -27.54 2.82
CA ASP A 577 -8.97 -27.11 1.78
C ASP A 577 -9.96 -26.05 2.27
N THR A 578 -10.14 -25.95 3.59
CA THR A 578 -10.89 -24.87 4.25
C THR A 578 -10.11 -23.56 4.37
N GLY A 579 -8.88 -23.49 3.87
CA GLY A 579 -7.99 -22.35 4.01
C GLY A 579 -7.46 -22.13 5.43
N GLN A 580 -7.65 -23.09 6.34
CA GLN A 580 -7.06 -23.07 7.69
C GLN A 580 -5.64 -23.58 7.66
N LEU A 581 -4.83 -23.10 8.60
CA LEU A 581 -3.46 -23.59 8.78
C LEU A 581 -3.50 -25.01 9.37
N GLN A 582 -2.56 -25.84 8.99
CA GLN A 582 -2.30 -27.09 9.69
C GLN A 582 -1.57 -26.75 11.01
N ASP A 583 -1.95 -27.43 12.11
CA ASP A 583 -1.35 -27.26 13.44
C ASP A 583 0.12 -27.70 13.49
#